data_4e65f1bc47c98fd7827c3fe50edbd508
#
_entry.id   4e65f1bc47c98fd7827c3fe50edbd508
#
_cell.length_a   1.000
_cell.length_b   1.000
_cell.length_c   1.000
_cell.angle_alpha   90.00
_cell.angle_beta   90.00
_cell.angle_gamma   90.00
#
_symmetry.space_group_name_H-M   'P 1'
#
loop_
_entity.id
_entity.type
_entity.pdbx_description
1 polymer ?
#
loop_
_entity_poly.entity_id
_entity_poly.type
_entity_poly.pdbx_seq_one_letter_code
_entity_poly.pdbx_strand_id
1 'polypeptide(L)'
;EIPVPESCLITDSEATPPMPYPFVLKAQVMTGGRGKAGGVKVCADEREFEIHKKNILNMEIKNHRVHGLLAEQMVKAKRELYLSITLQGVSKPTLIACRMGGMDIEQISRETPDEIVKMEIDPFTGLKGYQKKYLAKRLEIEDKQDFYQFIGKVERAFFDTGAKLVEINPLGVVDGRLMAMDSK
;
A
#
# COMPACT_ATOMS: atom_id res chain seq x y z
N GLU A 1 11.74 10.02 -2.43
CA GLU A 1 10.33 9.56 -2.52
C GLU A 1 10.25 8.04 -2.32
N ILE A 2 9.10 7.55 -1.82
CA ILE A 2 8.79 6.12 -1.75
C ILE A 2 8.41 5.69 -3.19
N PRO A 3 8.96 4.60 -3.73
CA PRO A 3 8.57 4.09 -5.04
C PRO A 3 7.10 3.65 -5.04
N VAL A 4 6.34 4.14 -6.03
CA VAL A 4 4.93 3.80 -6.29
C VAL A 4 4.76 3.51 -7.78
N PRO A 5 3.72 2.79 -8.22
CA PRO A 5 3.39 2.67 -9.63
C PRO A 5 3.08 4.03 -10.24
N GLU A 6 3.34 4.19 -11.53
CA GLU A 6 2.92 5.39 -12.27
C GLU A 6 1.40 5.54 -12.17
N SER A 7 0.93 6.75 -11.86
CA SER A 7 -0.49 6.97 -11.61
C SER A 7 -0.97 8.34 -12.06
N CYS A 8 -2.26 8.44 -12.35
CA CYS A 8 -2.95 9.67 -12.73
C CYS A 8 -4.30 9.75 -12.02
N LEU A 9 -4.62 10.92 -11.44
CA LEU A 9 -5.91 11.18 -10.82
C LEU A 9 -6.94 11.59 -11.87
N ILE A 10 -8.09 10.95 -11.86
CA ILE A 10 -9.24 11.23 -12.72
C ILE A 10 -10.36 11.77 -11.85
N THR A 11 -10.75 13.02 -12.08
CA THR A 11 -11.87 13.68 -11.38
C THR A 11 -13.02 14.03 -12.31
N ASP A 12 -12.80 13.89 -13.63
CA ASP A 12 -13.77 14.19 -14.67
C ASP A 12 -14.35 12.90 -15.26
N SER A 13 -15.68 12.87 -15.40
CA SER A 13 -16.39 11.76 -16.03
C SER A 13 -16.11 11.64 -17.55
N GLU A 14 -15.71 12.74 -18.19
CA GLU A 14 -15.34 12.80 -19.61
C GLU A 14 -13.86 12.51 -19.89
N ALA A 15 -13.08 12.24 -18.85
CA ALA A 15 -11.66 11.94 -19.00
C ALA A 15 -11.42 10.71 -19.90
N THR A 16 -10.43 10.87 -20.78
CA THR A 16 -9.93 9.78 -21.63
C THR A 16 -8.94 8.89 -20.87
N PRO A 17 -8.60 7.68 -21.36
CA PRO A 17 -7.62 6.81 -20.73
C PRO A 17 -6.26 7.53 -20.54
N PRO A 18 -5.75 7.64 -19.31
CA PRO A 18 -4.57 8.47 -19.02
C PRO A 18 -3.24 7.73 -19.29
N MET A 19 -3.30 6.43 -19.55
CA MET A 19 -2.13 5.57 -19.75
C MET A 19 -2.47 4.36 -20.61
N PRO A 20 -1.44 3.65 -21.15
CA PRO A 20 -1.64 2.43 -21.93
C PRO A 20 -2.32 1.31 -21.12
N TYR A 21 -3.13 0.51 -21.77
CA TYR A 21 -3.74 -0.69 -21.20
C TYR A 21 -2.74 -1.86 -21.09
N PRO A 22 -2.90 -2.78 -20.11
CA PRO A 22 -3.90 -2.73 -19.03
C PRO A 22 -3.44 -1.83 -17.87
N PHE A 23 -4.40 -1.22 -17.18
CA PHE A 23 -4.15 -0.46 -15.94
C PHE A 23 -5.25 -0.70 -14.90
N VAL A 24 -5.05 -0.23 -13.68
CA VAL A 24 -5.99 -0.41 -12.56
C VAL A 24 -6.68 0.91 -12.24
N LEU A 25 -8.00 0.89 -12.13
CA LEU A 25 -8.78 2.00 -11.56
C LEU A 25 -9.05 1.73 -10.08
N LYS A 26 -8.74 2.72 -9.23
CA LYS A 26 -8.96 2.65 -7.78
C LYS A 26 -9.84 3.82 -7.33
N ALA A 27 -10.95 3.54 -6.66
CA ALA A 27 -11.79 4.57 -6.06
C ALA A 27 -11.01 5.45 -5.08
N GLN A 28 -11.22 6.75 -5.11
CA GLN A 28 -10.66 7.68 -4.13
C GLN A 28 -11.73 8.05 -3.11
N VAL A 29 -11.58 7.51 -1.90
CA VAL A 29 -12.47 7.72 -0.75
C VAL A 29 -11.66 7.76 0.54
N MET A 30 -12.18 8.45 1.56
CA MET A 30 -11.56 8.59 2.88
C MET A 30 -11.75 7.36 3.78
N THR A 31 -11.80 6.15 3.20
CA THR A 31 -11.98 4.90 3.94
C THR A 31 -11.21 3.74 3.30
N GLY A 32 -10.85 2.74 4.09
CA GLY A 32 -10.24 1.51 3.60
C GLY A 32 -11.27 0.47 3.13
N GLY A 33 -10.77 -0.62 2.50
CA GLY A 33 -11.60 -1.72 2.01
C GLY A 33 -12.18 -1.50 0.61
N ARG A 34 -11.59 -0.61 -0.16
CA ARG A 34 -11.98 -0.27 -1.55
C ARG A 34 -12.07 -1.51 -2.45
N GLY A 35 -11.08 -2.40 -2.37
CA GLY A 35 -11.05 -3.63 -3.17
C GLY A 35 -12.23 -4.56 -2.86
N LYS A 36 -12.51 -4.80 -1.57
CA LYS A 36 -13.64 -5.63 -1.11
C LYS A 36 -15.01 -5.05 -1.52
N ALA A 37 -15.10 -3.73 -1.59
CA ALA A 37 -16.30 -3.02 -2.04
C ALA A 37 -16.46 -3.00 -3.58
N GLY A 38 -15.51 -3.53 -4.34
CA GLY A 38 -15.52 -3.48 -5.80
C GLY A 38 -15.02 -2.16 -6.41
N GLY A 39 -14.46 -1.26 -5.59
CA GLY A 39 -13.89 0.03 -6.00
C GLY A 39 -12.48 -0.06 -6.60
N VAL A 40 -11.99 -1.27 -6.91
CA VAL A 40 -10.72 -1.50 -7.62
C VAL A 40 -11.01 -2.44 -8.79
N LYS A 41 -10.69 -2.00 -10.01
CA LYS A 41 -10.96 -2.74 -11.25
C LYS A 41 -9.77 -2.62 -12.21
N VAL A 42 -9.47 -3.72 -12.90
CA VAL A 42 -8.54 -3.72 -14.03
C VAL A 42 -9.30 -3.28 -15.27
N CYS A 43 -8.68 -2.44 -16.09
CA CYS A 43 -9.15 -2.05 -17.40
C CYS A 43 -8.18 -2.65 -18.44
N ALA A 44 -8.65 -3.61 -19.21
CA ALA A 44 -7.87 -4.23 -20.27
C ALA A 44 -8.00 -3.47 -21.61
N ASP A 45 -9.05 -2.68 -21.76
CA ASP A 45 -9.35 -1.89 -22.96
C ASP A 45 -10.20 -0.65 -22.63
N GLU A 46 -10.47 0.16 -23.66
CA GLU A 46 -11.27 1.38 -23.54
C GLU A 46 -12.72 1.11 -23.10
N ARG A 47 -13.31 0.03 -23.54
CA ARG A 47 -14.69 -0.35 -23.19
C ARG A 47 -14.79 -0.65 -21.69
N GLU A 48 -13.86 -1.42 -21.16
CA GLU A 48 -13.79 -1.71 -19.72
C GLU A 48 -13.53 -0.46 -18.91
N PHE A 49 -12.64 0.42 -19.40
CA PHE A 49 -12.38 1.71 -18.75
C PHE A 49 -13.66 2.53 -18.62
N GLU A 50 -14.43 2.74 -19.69
CA GLU A 50 -15.65 3.52 -19.64
C GLU A 50 -16.71 2.92 -18.70
N ILE A 51 -16.88 1.60 -18.73
CA ILE A 51 -17.80 0.90 -17.83
C ILE A 51 -17.36 1.05 -16.36
N HIS A 52 -16.09 0.80 -16.06
CA HIS A 52 -15.59 0.83 -14.70
C HIS A 52 -15.50 2.26 -14.15
N LYS A 53 -15.10 3.25 -14.95
CA LYS A 53 -15.11 4.66 -14.62
C LYS A 53 -16.48 5.11 -14.15
N LYS A 54 -17.51 4.87 -14.99
CA LYS A 54 -18.90 5.22 -14.67
C LYS A 54 -19.41 4.52 -13.39
N ASN A 55 -19.15 3.22 -13.28
CA ASN A 55 -19.62 2.44 -12.14
C ASN A 55 -18.98 2.90 -10.83
N ILE A 56 -17.65 3.06 -10.81
CA ILE A 56 -16.93 3.40 -9.58
C ILE A 56 -17.21 4.84 -9.14
N LEU A 57 -17.31 5.82 -10.05
CA LEU A 57 -17.67 7.20 -9.72
C LEU A 57 -19.05 7.32 -9.08
N ASN A 58 -19.97 6.40 -9.37
CA ASN A 58 -21.31 6.37 -8.78
C ASN A 58 -21.39 5.53 -7.50
N MET A 59 -20.28 4.96 -7.03
CA MET A 59 -20.27 4.12 -5.81
C MET A 59 -20.28 4.95 -4.54
N GLU A 60 -20.79 4.29 -3.51
CA GLU A 60 -20.62 4.69 -2.11
C GLU A 60 -19.94 3.53 -1.36
N ILE A 61 -18.84 3.82 -0.67
CA ILE A 61 -18.05 2.83 0.07
C ILE A 61 -18.08 3.23 1.54
N LYS A 62 -18.70 2.42 2.40
CA LYS A 62 -18.86 2.69 3.85
C LYS A 62 -19.39 4.10 4.14
N ASN A 63 -20.44 4.50 3.47
CA ASN A 63 -21.07 5.82 3.55
C ASN A 63 -20.19 6.99 3.08
N HIS A 64 -19.16 6.70 2.28
CA HIS A 64 -18.34 7.71 1.62
C HIS A 64 -18.55 7.65 0.11
N ARG A 65 -19.01 8.75 -0.46
CA ARG A 65 -19.16 8.87 -1.91
C ARG A 65 -17.80 8.91 -2.59
N VAL A 66 -17.65 8.22 -3.71
CA VAL A 66 -16.44 8.29 -4.53
C VAL A 66 -16.40 9.62 -5.28
N HIS A 67 -15.33 10.40 -5.10
CA HIS A 67 -15.16 11.72 -5.70
C HIS A 67 -14.11 11.75 -6.83
N GLY A 68 -13.40 10.67 -7.03
CA GLY A 68 -12.38 10.55 -8.06
C GLY A 68 -11.85 9.12 -8.17
N LEU A 69 -11.08 8.89 -9.20
CA LEU A 69 -10.42 7.62 -9.47
C LEU A 69 -8.92 7.84 -9.59
N LEU A 70 -8.14 6.91 -9.09
CA LEU A 70 -6.72 6.81 -9.40
C LEU A 70 -6.55 5.74 -10.48
N ALA A 71 -6.14 6.15 -11.68
CA ALA A 71 -5.64 5.22 -12.68
C ALA A 71 -4.18 4.94 -12.35
N GLU A 72 -3.80 3.68 -12.29
CA GLU A 72 -2.48 3.25 -11.87
C GLU A 72 -1.97 2.15 -12.79
N GLN A 73 -0.71 2.27 -13.21
CA GLN A 73 -0.04 1.26 -14.02
C GLN A 73 -0.17 -0.12 -13.38
N MET A 74 -0.60 -1.10 -14.17
CA MET A 74 -0.67 -2.48 -13.69
C MET A 74 0.72 -3.05 -13.51
N VAL A 75 1.14 -3.25 -12.28
CA VAL A 75 2.44 -3.80 -11.92
C VAL A 75 2.26 -5.21 -11.37
N LYS A 76 3.05 -6.16 -11.88
CA LYS A 76 3.05 -7.53 -11.39
C LYS A 76 4.13 -7.71 -10.33
N ALA A 77 3.74 -7.78 -9.07
CA ALA A 77 4.65 -8.11 -8.00
C ALA A 77 4.95 -9.63 -8.00
N LYS A 78 6.22 -10.00 -7.84
CA LYS A 78 6.65 -11.39 -7.59
C LYS A 78 6.19 -11.89 -6.21
N ARG A 79 6.16 -10.98 -5.25
CA ARG A 79 5.71 -11.21 -3.87
C ARG A 79 5.01 -9.95 -3.35
N GLU A 80 4.05 -10.16 -2.49
CA GLU A 80 3.34 -9.09 -1.79
C GLU A 80 3.58 -9.22 -0.29
N LEU A 81 3.99 -8.13 0.33
CA LEU A 81 4.31 -8.02 1.74
C LEU A 81 3.36 -7.02 2.39
N TYR A 82 3.27 -7.07 3.71
CA TYR A 82 2.63 -6.05 4.55
C TYR A 82 3.69 -5.25 5.30
N LEU A 83 3.53 -3.95 5.36
CA LEU A 83 4.37 -3.06 6.16
C LEU A 83 3.53 -1.90 6.71
N SER A 84 3.64 -1.65 8.01
CA SER A 84 3.06 -0.44 8.60
C SER A 84 3.92 0.11 9.74
N ILE A 85 3.76 1.41 10.01
CA ILE A 85 4.22 2.06 11.24
C ILE A 85 2.99 2.70 11.87
N THR A 86 2.75 2.43 13.15
CA THR A 86 1.55 2.89 13.85
C THR A 86 1.85 3.40 15.26
N LEU A 87 1.03 4.36 15.70
CA LEU A 87 0.85 4.75 17.10
C LEU A 87 -0.50 4.32 17.66
N GLN A 88 -1.35 3.67 16.86
CA GLN A 88 -2.69 3.27 17.28
C GLN A 88 -2.63 2.03 18.19
N GLY A 89 -3.16 2.18 19.41
CA GLY A 89 -3.21 1.08 20.37
C GLY A 89 -1.86 0.66 20.96
N VAL A 90 -0.81 1.48 20.79
CA VAL A 90 0.54 1.22 21.31
C VAL A 90 1.10 2.46 22.01
N SER A 91 2.02 2.26 22.96
CA SER A 91 2.66 3.36 23.71
C SER A 91 3.83 4.02 22.98
N LYS A 92 4.38 3.34 21.99
CA LYS A 92 5.51 3.81 21.16
C LYS A 92 5.24 3.52 19.70
N PRO A 93 5.83 4.31 18.77
CA PRO A 93 5.78 3.97 17.36
C PRO A 93 6.21 2.53 17.15
N THR A 94 5.36 1.74 16.48
CA THR A 94 5.58 0.31 16.27
C THR A 94 5.52 0.00 14.79
N LEU A 95 6.59 -0.62 14.27
CA LEU A 95 6.59 -1.21 12.94
C LEU A 95 5.95 -2.59 13.02
N ILE A 96 5.05 -2.87 12.09
CA ILE A 96 4.43 -4.17 11.89
C ILE A 96 4.71 -4.60 10.45
N ALA A 97 5.18 -5.82 10.26
CA ALA A 97 5.45 -6.36 8.93
C ALA A 97 5.13 -7.85 8.85
N CYS A 98 4.74 -8.29 7.65
CA CYS A 98 4.44 -9.68 7.36
C CYS A 98 4.80 -10.02 5.91
N ARG A 99 5.14 -11.31 5.67
CA ARG A 99 5.40 -11.84 4.32
C ARG A 99 4.13 -11.98 3.47
N MET A 100 2.96 -11.88 4.06
CA MET A 100 1.66 -11.98 3.41
C MET A 100 1.05 -10.58 3.29
N GLY A 101 1.15 -9.99 2.10
CA GLY A 101 0.49 -8.75 1.73
C GLY A 101 -0.83 -8.98 1.00
N GLY A 102 -1.56 -7.88 0.72
CA GLY A 102 -2.85 -7.93 0.03
C GLY A 102 -4.01 -8.50 0.87
N MET A 103 -3.74 -8.89 2.11
CA MET A 103 -4.72 -9.43 3.07
C MET A 103 -4.89 -8.51 4.28
N ASP A 104 -5.98 -8.69 5.03
CA ASP A 104 -6.18 -7.96 6.28
C ASP A 104 -5.21 -8.46 7.35
N ILE A 105 -4.45 -7.56 7.95
CA ILE A 105 -3.47 -7.90 8.99
C ILE A 105 -4.14 -8.51 10.24
N GLU A 106 -5.38 -8.13 10.52
CA GLU A 106 -6.18 -8.68 11.61
C GLU A 106 -6.53 -10.15 11.38
N GLN A 107 -6.75 -10.56 10.13
CA GLN A 107 -6.95 -11.97 9.77
C GLN A 107 -5.65 -12.74 9.96
N ILE A 108 -4.53 -12.25 9.45
CA ILE A 108 -3.21 -12.86 9.61
C ILE A 108 -2.86 -13.01 11.10
N SER A 109 -3.17 -11.99 11.91
CA SER A 109 -2.91 -12.00 13.35
C SER A 109 -3.69 -13.09 14.11
N ARG A 110 -4.83 -13.53 13.59
CA ARG A 110 -5.62 -14.62 14.18
C ARG A 110 -5.19 -16.00 13.69
N GLU A 111 -4.88 -16.11 12.40
CA GLU A 111 -4.60 -17.40 11.75
C GLU A 111 -3.13 -17.81 11.86
N THR A 112 -2.21 -16.85 11.68
CA THR A 112 -0.76 -17.07 11.62
C THR A 112 0.03 -15.97 12.34
N PRO A 113 -0.15 -15.77 13.67
CA PRO A 113 0.47 -14.67 14.42
C PRO A 113 2.00 -14.67 14.36
N ASP A 114 2.62 -15.84 14.22
CA ASP A 114 4.08 -16.02 14.15
C ASP A 114 4.70 -15.44 12.86
N GLU A 115 3.89 -15.22 11.83
CA GLU A 115 4.34 -14.56 10.59
C GLU A 115 4.45 -13.03 10.75
N ILE A 116 3.84 -12.47 11.79
CA ILE A 116 3.86 -11.03 12.03
C ILE A 116 5.10 -10.67 12.84
N VAL A 117 5.86 -9.73 12.30
CA VAL A 117 6.97 -9.08 13.02
C VAL A 117 6.47 -7.77 13.58
N LYS A 118 6.65 -7.56 14.90
CA LYS A 118 6.37 -6.29 15.57
C LYS A 118 7.65 -5.77 16.19
N MET A 119 7.95 -4.48 16.00
CA MET A 119 9.14 -3.84 16.53
C MET A 119 8.83 -2.42 16.99
N GLU A 120 9.18 -2.08 18.22
CA GLU A 120 9.15 -0.70 18.67
C GLU A 120 10.24 0.12 17.95
N ILE A 121 9.88 1.32 17.55
CA ILE A 121 10.80 2.31 16.96
C ILE A 121 11.11 3.36 18.00
N ASP A 122 12.38 3.63 18.21
CA ASP A 122 12.80 4.76 19.01
C ASP A 122 12.51 6.06 18.25
N PRO A 123 11.68 6.98 18.78
CA PRO A 123 11.27 8.17 18.06
C PRO A 123 12.40 9.14 17.72
N PHE A 124 13.53 9.06 18.44
CA PHE A 124 14.68 9.95 18.24
C PHE A 124 15.73 9.37 17.30
N THR A 125 15.87 8.06 17.27
CA THR A 125 16.96 7.41 16.54
C THR A 125 16.47 6.45 15.44
N GLY A 126 15.15 6.25 15.33
CA GLY A 126 14.54 5.32 14.36
C GLY A 126 14.88 3.85 14.61
N LEU A 127 14.67 3.03 13.61
CA LEU A 127 15.05 1.61 13.62
C LEU A 127 16.57 1.45 13.61
N LYS A 128 17.08 0.66 14.53
CA LYS A 128 18.49 0.31 14.62
C LYS A 128 18.91 -0.64 13.49
N GLY A 129 20.18 -0.64 13.15
CA GLY A 129 20.72 -1.49 12.08
C GLY A 129 20.44 -2.99 12.27
N TYR A 130 20.48 -3.49 13.52
CA TYR A 130 20.16 -4.88 13.82
C TYR A 130 18.67 -5.19 13.63
N GLN A 131 17.77 -4.25 13.92
CA GLN A 131 16.34 -4.38 13.69
C GLN A 131 16.05 -4.47 12.19
N LYS A 132 16.66 -3.60 11.37
CA LYS A 132 16.54 -3.63 9.90
C LYS A 132 17.07 -4.95 9.32
N LYS A 133 18.20 -5.46 9.84
CA LYS A 133 18.74 -6.77 9.44
C LYS A 133 17.81 -7.93 9.79
N TYR A 134 17.26 -7.93 10.99
CA TYR A 134 16.30 -8.95 11.42
C TYR A 134 15.03 -8.91 10.56
N LEU A 135 14.48 -7.73 10.32
CA LEU A 135 13.29 -7.54 9.49
C LEU A 135 13.51 -8.02 8.06
N ALA A 136 14.63 -7.64 7.42
CA ALA A 136 15.00 -8.11 6.09
C ALA A 136 15.08 -9.66 6.02
N LYS A 137 15.62 -10.29 7.07
CA LYS A 137 15.66 -11.76 7.16
C LYS A 137 14.26 -12.37 7.28
N ARG A 138 13.41 -11.82 8.15
CA ARG A 138 12.04 -12.31 8.38
C ARG A 138 11.16 -12.15 7.15
N LEU A 139 11.35 -11.08 6.38
CA LEU A 139 10.64 -10.82 5.13
C LEU A 139 11.30 -11.48 3.91
N GLU A 140 12.42 -12.20 4.09
CA GLU A 140 13.18 -12.86 3.01
C GLU A 140 13.54 -11.88 1.87
N ILE A 141 14.04 -10.70 2.23
CA ILE A 141 14.44 -9.67 1.29
C ILE A 141 15.83 -9.99 0.72
N GLU A 142 15.93 -10.06 -0.61
CA GLU A 142 17.18 -10.32 -1.33
C GLU A 142 18.06 -9.07 -1.36
N ASP A 143 17.54 -7.93 -1.85
CA ASP A 143 18.27 -6.64 -1.86
C ASP A 143 18.06 -5.91 -0.53
N LYS A 144 19.02 -6.15 0.39
CA LYS A 144 18.98 -5.52 1.72
C LYS A 144 19.23 -4.03 1.67
N GLN A 145 19.99 -3.54 0.68
CA GLN A 145 20.32 -2.13 0.59
C GLN A 145 19.10 -1.31 0.15
N ASP A 146 18.40 -1.77 -0.91
CA ASP A 146 17.13 -1.18 -1.33
C ASP A 146 16.12 -1.17 -0.17
N PHE A 147 16.01 -2.29 0.54
CA PHE A 147 15.14 -2.41 1.71
C PHE A 147 15.46 -1.40 2.82
N TYR A 148 16.73 -1.22 3.17
CA TYR A 148 17.10 -0.27 4.24
C TYR A 148 16.80 1.18 3.84
N GLN A 149 16.99 1.51 2.56
CA GLN A 149 16.62 2.82 2.02
C GLN A 149 15.10 3.02 2.03
N PHE A 150 14.36 1.99 1.60
CA PHE A 150 12.90 2.01 1.58
C PHE A 150 12.34 2.23 2.99
N ILE A 151 12.75 1.43 3.97
CA ILE A 151 12.33 1.58 5.37
C ILE A 151 12.66 2.97 5.91
N GLY A 152 13.84 3.51 5.63
CA GLY A 152 14.20 4.88 6.05
C GLY A 152 13.30 5.96 5.44
N LYS A 153 12.78 5.74 4.21
CA LYS A 153 11.81 6.64 3.59
C LYS A 153 10.43 6.53 4.27
N VAL A 154 10.01 5.32 4.64
CA VAL A 154 8.75 5.10 5.36
C VAL A 154 8.80 5.67 6.77
N GLU A 155 9.90 5.50 7.49
CA GLU A 155 10.15 6.14 8.79
C GLU A 155 10.02 7.67 8.69
N ARG A 156 10.69 8.29 7.71
CA ARG A 156 10.58 9.73 7.47
C ARG A 156 9.15 10.15 7.14
N ALA A 157 8.46 9.42 6.25
CA ALA A 157 7.08 9.73 5.93
C ALA A 157 6.19 9.71 7.18
N PHE A 158 6.38 8.77 8.09
CA PHE A 158 5.64 8.67 9.34
C PHE A 158 5.94 9.84 10.29
N PHE A 159 7.22 10.11 10.56
CA PHE A 159 7.63 11.11 11.56
C PHE A 159 7.48 12.54 11.04
N ASP A 160 7.87 12.82 9.80
CA ASP A 160 7.85 14.19 9.23
C ASP A 160 6.41 14.70 9.03
N THR A 161 5.46 13.81 8.78
CA THR A 161 4.04 14.19 8.61
C THR A 161 3.24 14.15 9.91
N GLY A 162 3.79 13.64 11.00
CA GLY A 162 3.06 13.43 12.25
C GLY A 162 1.94 12.38 12.12
N ALA A 163 2.07 11.45 11.18
CA ALA A 163 1.08 10.43 10.93
C ALA A 163 0.89 9.51 12.15
N LYS A 164 -0.35 9.10 12.40
CA LYS A 164 -0.67 8.08 13.42
C LYS A 164 -0.58 6.66 12.86
N LEU A 165 -0.64 6.53 11.55
CA LEU A 165 -0.52 5.30 10.79
C LEU A 165 0.05 5.62 9.42
N VAL A 166 1.04 4.85 8.99
CA VAL A 166 1.44 4.68 7.60
C VAL A 166 1.39 3.19 7.33
N GLU A 167 0.48 2.78 6.46
CA GLU A 167 0.29 1.38 6.08
C GLU A 167 0.53 1.23 4.59
N ILE A 168 1.30 0.22 4.21
CA ILE A 168 1.55 -0.18 2.82
C ILE A 168 1.08 -1.62 2.68
N ASN A 169 -0.01 -1.84 1.95
CA ASN A 169 -0.64 -3.14 1.81
C ASN A 169 -1.41 -3.29 0.48
N PRO A 170 -0.80 -3.92 -0.54
CA PRO A 170 0.49 -4.63 -0.47
C PRO A 170 1.72 -3.74 -0.71
N LEU A 171 2.83 -4.13 -0.10
CA LEU A 171 4.17 -3.74 -0.48
C LEU A 171 4.69 -4.78 -1.48
N GLY A 172 4.76 -4.42 -2.76
CA GLY A 172 5.19 -5.30 -3.84
C GLY A 172 6.71 -5.44 -3.93
N VAL A 173 7.17 -6.65 -4.24
CA VAL A 173 8.53 -6.89 -4.74
C VAL A 173 8.46 -7.01 -6.26
N VAL A 174 8.91 -5.97 -6.96
CA VAL A 174 8.84 -5.81 -8.42
C VAL A 174 10.26 -5.73 -8.97
N ASP A 175 10.66 -6.67 -9.81
CA ASP A 175 12.01 -6.75 -10.39
C ASP A 175 13.13 -6.63 -9.33
N GLY A 176 12.92 -7.23 -8.16
CA GLY A 176 13.84 -7.21 -7.03
C GLY A 176 13.82 -5.95 -6.18
N ARG A 177 13.01 -4.93 -6.52
CA ARG A 177 12.87 -3.67 -5.79
C ARG A 177 11.53 -3.58 -5.05
N LEU A 178 11.50 -2.77 -4.02
CA LEU A 178 10.29 -2.53 -3.25
C LEU A 178 9.45 -1.38 -3.84
N MET A 179 8.14 -1.60 -3.92
CA MET A 179 7.18 -0.64 -4.45
C MET A 179 5.90 -0.64 -3.61
N ALA A 180 5.47 0.53 -3.14
CA ALA A 180 4.20 0.67 -2.43
C ALA A 180 3.05 0.66 -3.44
N MET A 181 2.26 -0.42 -3.46
CA MET A 181 1.17 -0.61 -4.44
C MET A 181 -0.17 -0.09 -3.93
N ASP A 182 -0.36 -0.06 -2.62
CA ASP A 182 -1.47 0.64 -1.96
C ASP A 182 -1.01 1.15 -0.60
N SER A 183 -1.52 2.31 -0.19
CA SER A 183 -1.12 2.96 1.07
C SER A 183 -2.29 3.67 1.76
N LYS A 184 -2.15 3.78 3.06
CA LYS A 184 -3.11 4.46 3.93
C LYS A 184 -2.38 5.26 5.00
#